data_1443f461705cbea6907c56729819d1e7
#
_entry.id   1443f461705cbea6907c56729819d1e7
#
_cell.length_a   1.000
_cell.length_b   1.000
_cell.length_c   1.000
_cell.angle_alpha   90.00
_cell.angle_beta   90.00
_cell.angle_gamma   90.00
#
_symmetry.space_group_name_H-M   'P 1'
#
loop_
_entity.id
_entity.type
_entity.pdbx_description
1 polymer ?
#
loop_
_entity_poly.entity_id
_entity_poly.type
_entity_poly.pdbx_seq_one_letter_code
_entity_poly.pdbx_strand_id
1 'polypeptide(L)'
;MRIYERAARRWLAFLTMCFPDVQRPSDLRRDPHVLGWLRSLCERNPPVGKRARYNEIVCLRRILDDLACTASDPPPPALLLGKDIPLMDKCLPRPLSPEDDTRLDRQLRAIGDLPAAALLLTRATGMRIGECIDLTVNSLEHIAADDWALHVPVGKLHSERYVPMDTDARATFARLLELRAALPQAQTSSYLLPRPKSHDAWYMTLHLALRRAALQAGCSRRPTLHQLRHTFATSMIRAGLPLPTLMRLLGHRDIRMTLVYVDVSGEDLQRQFHLARLQGNPNRHTLPALPLLEHALPSGLPGVRQALEAARALLETSRRDVHAVHTRRKFDRLAKRFSALAAEIKKLTALEE
;
A
#
# COMPACT_ATOMS: atom_id res chain seq x y z
N MET A 1 -5.81 12.08 19.07
CA MET A 1 -6.31 12.37 20.43
C MET A 1 -7.46 11.46 20.86
N ARG A 2 -8.62 11.44 20.21
CA ARG A 2 -9.81 10.61 20.61
C ARG A 2 -9.55 9.09 20.81
N ILE A 3 -8.59 8.50 20.14
CA ILE A 3 -8.30 7.04 20.24
C ILE A 3 -7.58 6.74 21.57
N TYR A 4 -6.58 7.53 21.92
CA TYR A 4 -5.85 7.41 23.19
C TYR A 4 -6.76 7.69 24.39
N GLU A 5 -7.57 8.74 24.31
CA GLU A 5 -8.55 9.08 25.32
C GLU A 5 -9.54 7.94 25.59
N ARG A 6 -10.03 7.30 24.53
CA ARG A 6 -10.92 6.12 24.66
C ARG A 6 -10.21 4.94 25.31
N ALA A 7 -8.97 4.66 24.92
CA ALA A 7 -8.19 3.57 25.50
C ALA A 7 -7.90 3.85 26.98
N ALA A 8 -7.51 5.08 27.32
CA ALA A 8 -7.28 5.50 28.70
C ALA A 8 -8.54 5.36 29.55
N ARG A 9 -9.68 5.86 29.10
CA ARG A 9 -10.96 5.76 29.83
C ARG A 9 -11.36 4.28 30.08
N ARG A 10 -11.18 3.40 29.10
CA ARG A 10 -11.49 1.97 29.26
C ARG A 10 -10.56 1.29 30.25
N TRP A 11 -9.26 1.63 30.18
CA TRP A 11 -8.27 1.13 31.12
C TRP A 11 -8.57 1.58 32.55
N LEU A 12 -8.82 2.89 32.75
CA LEU A 12 -9.18 3.45 34.05
C LEU A 12 -10.47 2.82 34.58
N ALA A 13 -11.51 2.70 33.76
CA ALA A 13 -12.76 2.05 34.18
C ALA A 13 -12.53 0.60 34.64
N PHE A 14 -11.66 -0.15 33.95
CA PHE A 14 -11.29 -1.50 34.38
C PHE A 14 -10.56 -1.50 35.73
N LEU A 15 -9.58 -0.61 35.93
CA LEU A 15 -8.85 -0.50 37.18
C LEU A 15 -9.79 -0.12 38.32
N THR A 16 -10.61 0.90 38.14
CA THR A 16 -11.56 1.35 39.20
C THR A 16 -12.54 0.24 39.60
N MET A 17 -12.95 -0.58 38.62
CA MET A 17 -13.92 -1.65 38.91
C MET A 17 -13.28 -2.88 39.55
N CYS A 18 -12.08 -3.28 39.09
CA CYS A 18 -11.45 -4.53 39.51
C CYS A 18 -10.35 -4.36 40.56
N PHE A 19 -9.75 -3.17 40.65
CA PHE A 19 -8.60 -2.87 41.51
C PHE A 19 -8.69 -1.45 42.07
N PRO A 20 -9.69 -1.18 42.94
CA PRO A 20 -9.93 0.16 43.48
C PRO A 20 -8.76 0.71 44.35
N ASP A 21 -7.89 -0.18 44.81
CA ASP A 21 -6.70 0.17 45.60
C ASP A 21 -5.57 0.80 44.77
N VAL A 22 -5.63 0.67 43.42
CA VAL A 22 -4.66 1.28 42.53
C VAL A 22 -5.02 2.75 42.31
N GLN A 23 -4.33 3.63 43.04
CA GLN A 23 -4.58 5.08 42.98
C GLN A 23 -3.47 5.86 42.28
N ARG A 24 -2.26 5.30 42.19
CA ARG A 24 -1.09 5.94 41.59
C ARG A 24 -0.50 5.08 40.47
N PRO A 25 0.17 5.67 39.51
CA PRO A 25 0.88 4.90 38.46
C PRO A 25 1.89 3.90 39.01
N SER A 26 2.57 4.21 40.12
CA SER A 26 3.52 3.32 40.80
C SER A 26 2.88 2.09 41.47
N ASP A 27 1.57 2.12 41.74
CA ASP A 27 0.84 0.98 42.31
C ASP A 27 0.59 -0.12 41.28
N LEU A 28 0.73 0.21 39.99
CA LEU A 28 0.51 -0.74 38.92
C LEU A 28 1.46 -1.93 39.01
N ARG A 29 0.95 -3.12 38.73
CA ARG A 29 1.71 -4.36 38.59
C ARG A 29 1.35 -5.02 37.29
N ARG A 30 2.30 -5.75 36.69
CA ARG A 30 2.01 -6.52 35.50
C ARG A 30 0.92 -7.56 35.78
N ASP A 31 1.06 -8.34 36.81
CA ASP A 31 0.02 -9.20 37.38
C ASP A 31 -0.38 -8.65 38.75
N PRO A 32 -1.66 -8.45 39.05
CA PRO A 32 -2.84 -8.85 38.24
C PRO A 32 -3.35 -7.78 37.27
N HIS A 33 -2.89 -6.52 37.33
CA HIS A 33 -3.57 -5.38 36.69
C HIS A 33 -3.55 -5.47 35.17
N VAL A 34 -2.36 -5.54 34.56
CA VAL A 34 -2.22 -5.58 33.09
C VAL A 34 -2.68 -6.91 32.51
N LEU A 35 -2.27 -8.02 33.12
CA LEU A 35 -2.67 -9.35 32.65
C LEU A 35 -4.18 -9.58 32.81
N GLY A 36 -4.78 -9.11 33.93
CA GLY A 36 -6.22 -9.13 34.15
C GLY A 36 -6.98 -8.36 33.07
N TRP A 37 -6.49 -7.16 32.74
CA TRP A 37 -7.09 -6.38 31.65
C TRP A 37 -6.98 -7.07 30.30
N LEU A 38 -5.81 -7.61 29.96
CA LEU A 38 -5.63 -8.36 28.70
C LEU A 38 -6.60 -9.54 28.59
N ARG A 39 -6.83 -10.28 29.70
CA ARG A 39 -7.83 -11.35 29.78
C ARG A 39 -9.24 -10.80 29.58
N SER A 40 -9.58 -9.70 30.23
CA SER A 40 -10.91 -9.08 30.11
C SER A 40 -11.25 -8.68 28.68
N LEU A 41 -10.26 -8.28 27.85
CA LEU A 41 -10.47 -7.98 26.45
C LEU A 41 -10.83 -9.23 25.60
N CYS A 42 -10.41 -10.41 26.04
CA CYS A 42 -10.72 -11.68 25.37
C CYS A 42 -12.04 -12.27 25.84
N GLU A 43 -12.38 -12.08 27.12
CA GLU A 43 -13.55 -12.69 27.79
C GLU A 43 -14.85 -11.89 27.63
N ARG A 44 -14.78 -10.67 27.07
CA ARG A 44 -15.98 -9.88 26.77
C ARG A 44 -16.95 -10.62 25.86
N ASN A 45 -18.23 -10.43 26.09
CA ASN A 45 -19.30 -10.92 25.22
C ASN A 45 -20.02 -9.72 24.54
N PRO A 46 -19.87 -9.50 23.23
CA PRO A 46 -19.00 -10.24 22.30
C PRO A 46 -17.51 -9.94 22.53
N PRO A 47 -16.59 -10.88 22.19
CA PRO A 47 -15.15 -10.69 22.39
C PRO A 47 -14.60 -9.55 21.54
N VAL A 48 -13.64 -8.80 22.08
CA VAL A 48 -12.99 -7.71 21.34
C VAL A 48 -12.18 -8.29 20.21
N GLY A 49 -12.46 -7.89 18.98
CA GLY A 49 -11.75 -8.39 17.79
C GLY A 49 -10.25 -8.12 17.83
N LYS A 50 -9.44 -8.98 17.20
CA LYS A 50 -7.96 -8.94 17.20
C LYS A 50 -7.39 -7.54 16.89
N ARG A 51 -7.93 -6.85 15.88
CA ARG A 51 -7.51 -5.49 15.50
C ARG A 51 -7.81 -4.45 16.58
N ALA A 52 -8.96 -4.54 17.20
CA ALA A 52 -9.35 -3.62 18.27
C ALA A 52 -8.47 -3.84 19.51
N ARG A 53 -8.20 -5.10 19.88
CA ARG A 53 -7.27 -5.44 20.97
C ARG A 53 -5.87 -4.88 20.68
N TYR A 54 -5.35 -5.09 19.48
CA TYR A 54 -4.06 -4.52 19.06
C TYR A 54 -4.03 -3.00 19.28
N ASN A 55 -5.04 -2.29 18.79
CA ASN A 55 -5.10 -0.83 18.92
C ASN A 55 -5.17 -0.38 20.39
N GLU A 56 -5.96 -1.04 21.22
CA GLU A 56 -6.07 -0.71 22.65
C GLU A 56 -4.77 -0.96 23.40
N ILE A 57 -4.11 -2.10 23.15
CA ILE A 57 -2.84 -2.46 23.79
C ILE A 57 -1.73 -1.50 23.39
N VAL A 58 -1.62 -1.16 22.09
CA VAL A 58 -0.62 -0.19 21.60
C VAL A 58 -0.87 1.21 22.16
N CYS A 59 -2.13 1.64 22.27
CA CYS A 59 -2.45 2.92 22.88
C CYS A 59 -2.08 2.93 24.37
N LEU A 60 -2.44 1.89 25.11
CA LEU A 60 -2.08 1.78 26.52
C LEU A 60 -0.57 1.77 26.73
N ARG A 61 0.18 1.02 25.91
CA ARG A 61 1.64 1.00 25.98
C ARG A 61 2.23 2.40 25.86
N ARG A 62 1.78 3.19 24.87
CA ARG A 62 2.25 4.57 24.70
C ARG A 62 1.89 5.46 25.88
N ILE A 63 0.67 5.30 26.44
CA ILE A 63 0.27 6.05 27.63
C ILE A 63 1.18 5.71 28.82
N LEU A 64 1.51 4.44 29.02
CA LEU A 64 2.41 4.02 30.09
C LEU A 64 3.84 4.50 29.85
N ASP A 65 4.33 4.46 28.59
CA ASP A 65 5.65 4.97 28.22
C ASP A 65 5.72 6.50 28.45
N ASP A 66 4.69 7.26 28.08
CA ASP A 66 4.60 8.70 28.33
C ASP A 66 4.56 9.02 29.83
N LEU A 67 3.77 8.26 30.61
CA LEU A 67 3.72 8.43 32.07
C LEU A 67 5.06 8.11 32.73
N ALA A 68 5.78 7.10 32.23
CA ALA A 68 7.11 6.77 32.75
C ALA A 68 8.13 7.90 32.56
N CYS A 69 7.93 8.75 31.53
CA CYS A 69 8.82 9.89 31.24
C CYS A 69 8.38 11.21 31.90
N THR A 70 7.07 11.38 32.19
CA THR A 70 6.51 12.68 32.53
C THR A 70 5.93 12.75 33.95
N ALA A 71 5.55 11.61 34.52
CA ALA A 71 4.92 11.61 35.86
C ALA A 71 5.95 11.73 36.99
N SER A 72 5.58 12.44 38.03
CA SER A 72 6.36 12.51 39.29
C SER A 72 6.40 11.16 40.02
N ASP A 73 5.42 10.31 39.78
CA ASP A 73 5.28 8.96 40.33
C ASP A 73 5.09 7.95 39.17
N PRO A 74 6.19 7.53 38.50
CA PRO A 74 6.10 6.75 37.28
C PRO A 74 5.66 5.31 37.50
N PRO A 75 4.97 4.71 36.53
CA PRO A 75 4.62 3.31 36.60
C PRO A 75 5.88 2.42 36.56
N PRO A 76 5.85 1.22 37.16
CA PRO A 76 6.95 0.26 37.03
C PRO A 76 7.29 -0.08 35.58
N PRO A 77 8.56 -0.35 35.28
CA PRO A 77 8.97 -0.74 33.94
C PRO A 77 8.38 -2.09 33.52
N ALA A 78 8.31 -2.30 32.21
CA ALA A 78 7.93 -3.59 31.60
C ALA A 78 6.51 -4.12 31.97
N LEU A 79 5.57 -3.22 32.24
CA LEU A 79 4.16 -3.59 32.45
C LEU A 79 3.54 -4.24 31.23
N LEU A 80 3.83 -3.73 30.03
CA LEU A 80 3.42 -4.30 28.75
C LEU A 80 4.65 -4.73 27.94
N LEU A 81 4.68 -6.00 27.55
CA LEU A 81 5.75 -6.60 26.77
C LEU A 81 5.37 -6.69 25.27
N GLY A 82 6.35 -6.81 24.38
CA GLY A 82 6.10 -6.98 22.95
C GLY A 82 5.22 -8.21 22.62
N LYS A 83 5.37 -9.30 23.40
CA LYS A 83 4.56 -10.53 23.27
C LYS A 83 3.08 -10.36 23.63
N ASP A 84 2.71 -9.31 24.35
CA ASP A 84 1.31 -9.03 24.72
C ASP A 84 0.54 -8.39 23.55
N ILE A 85 1.26 -7.87 22.56
CA ILE A 85 0.69 -7.26 21.37
C ILE A 85 0.33 -8.36 20.37
N PRO A 86 -0.95 -8.52 19.99
CA PRO A 86 -1.37 -9.52 19.03
C PRO A 86 -0.67 -9.34 17.68
N LEU A 87 -0.07 -10.39 17.13
CA LEU A 87 0.45 -10.36 15.77
C LEU A 87 -0.70 -10.10 14.79
N MET A 88 -0.57 -9.03 14.01
CA MET A 88 -1.57 -8.68 13.02
C MET A 88 -1.31 -9.43 11.71
N ASP A 89 -2.36 -10.07 11.21
CA ASP A 89 -2.30 -10.73 9.90
C ASP A 89 -2.16 -9.66 8.81
N LYS A 90 -1.31 -9.93 7.82
CA LYS A 90 -1.22 -9.10 6.62
C LYS A 90 -2.50 -9.30 5.81
N CYS A 91 -3.41 -8.34 5.86
CA CYS A 91 -4.58 -8.36 5.00
C CYS A 91 -4.17 -7.85 3.62
N LEU A 92 -4.31 -8.70 2.60
CA LEU A 92 -4.17 -8.28 1.21
C LEU A 92 -5.28 -7.28 0.84
N PRO A 93 -4.99 -6.32 -0.05
CA PRO A 93 -6.01 -5.46 -0.63
C PRO A 93 -7.11 -6.30 -1.27
N ARG A 94 -8.34 -5.86 -1.12
CA ARG A 94 -9.51 -6.51 -1.71
C ARG A 94 -10.14 -5.55 -2.71
N PRO A 95 -9.64 -5.51 -3.96
CA PRO A 95 -10.27 -4.73 -5.02
C PRO A 95 -11.67 -5.29 -5.30
N LEU A 96 -12.50 -4.51 -5.97
CA LEU A 96 -13.74 -5.00 -6.57
C LEU A 96 -13.39 -5.97 -7.70
N SER A 97 -14.25 -6.95 -7.97
CA SER A 97 -14.14 -7.72 -9.19
C SER A 97 -14.36 -6.80 -10.40
N PRO A 98 -13.81 -7.12 -11.59
CA PRO A 98 -14.03 -6.31 -12.79
C PRO A 98 -15.52 -6.12 -13.11
N GLU A 99 -16.33 -7.16 -12.89
CA GLU A 99 -17.77 -7.15 -13.11
C GLU A 99 -18.48 -6.21 -12.14
N ASP A 100 -18.17 -6.32 -10.84
CA ASP A 100 -18.77 -5.45 -9.82
C ASP A 100 -18.34 -3.99 -10.00
N ASP A 101 -17.07 -3.77 -10.40
CA ASP A 101 -16.55 -2.42 -10.67
C ASP A 101 -17.28 -1.77 -11.87
N THR A 102 -17.48 -2.53 -12.95
CA THR A 102 -18.23 -2.05 -14.14
C THR A 102 -19.70 -1.79 -13.83
N ARG A 103 -20.35 -2.65 -13.06
CA ARG A 103 -21.76 -2.48 -12.64
C ARG A 103 -21.91 -1.25 -11.76
N LEU A 104 -21.01 -1.07 -10.81
CA LEU A 104 -21.00 0.07 -9.89
C LEU A 104 -20.77 1.39 -10.64
N ASP A 105 -19.81 1.45 -11.57
CA ASP A 105 -19.55 2.61 -12.40
C ASP A 105 -20.80 3.03 -13.17
N ARG A 106 -21.42 2.10 -13.89
CA ARG A 106 -22.66 2.34 -14.64
C ARG A 106 -23.79 2.86 -13.74
N GLN A 107 -23.94 2.26 -12.55
CA GLN A 107 -24.98 2.66 -11.62
C GLN A 107 -24.75 4.05 -11.02
N LEU A 108 -23.50 4.38 -10.66
CA LEU A 108 -23.17 5.72 -10.17
C LEU A 108 -23.41 6.80 -11.23
N ARG A 109 -23.09 6.52 -12.50
CA ARG A 109 -23.41 7.42 -13.62
C ARG A 109 -24.91 7.58 -13.83
N ALA A 110 -25.69 6.51 -13.69
CA ALA A 110 -27.15 6.53 -13.80
C ALA A 110 -27.81 7.34 -12.66
N ILE A 111 -27.28 7.25 -11.43
CA ILE A 111 -27.76 8.05 -10.28
C ILE A 111 -27.47 9.54 -10.53
N GLY A 112 -26.27 9.90 -10.94
CA GLY A 112 -25.88 11.23 -11.40
C GLY A 112 -26.00 12.37 -10.37
N ASP A 113 -26.21 12.07 -9.08
CA ASP A 113 -26.24 13.04 -7.99
C ASP A 113 -24.82 13.42 -7.51
N LEU A 114 -24.73 14.43 -6.65
CA LEU A 114 -23.44 14.94 -6.14
C LEU A 114 -22.61 13.87 -5.41
N PRO A 115 -23.18 13.03 -4.52
CA PRO A 115 -22.47 11.91 -3.92
C PRO A 115 -21.97 10.88 -4.93
N ALA A 116 -22.77 10.54 -5.94
CA ALA A 116 -22.38 9.57 -6.97
C ALA A 116 -21.21 10.10 -7.83
N ALA A 117 -21.26 11.37 -8.23
CA ALA A 117 -20.17 12.01 -8.96
C ALA A 117 -18.87 12.09 -8.13
N ALA A 118 -18.95 12.35 -6.82
CA ALA A 118 -17.79 12.33 -5.92
C ALA A 118 -17.19 10.92 -5.78
N LEU A 119 -18.01 9.88 -5.77
CA LEU A 119 -17.56 8.48 -5.75
C LEU A 119 -16.91 8.09 -7.07
N LEU A 120 -17.43 8.54 -8.22
CA LEU A 120 -16.81 8.34 -9.53
C LEU A 120 -15.44 9.01 -9.60
N LEU A 121 -15.31 10.26 -9.14
CA LEU A 121 -14.04 10.96 -9.08
C LEU A 121 -13.04 10.23 -8.17
N THR A 122 -13.48 9.77 -7.00
CA THR A 122 -12.64 8.99 -6.07
C THR A 122 -12.15 7.70 -6.71
N ARG A 123 -13.02 7.01 -7.46
CA ARG A 123 -12.69 5.78 -8.19
C ARG A 123 -11.69 6.05 -9.30
N ALA A 124 -11.86 7.11 -10.08
CA ALA A 124 -11.00 7.46 -11.21
C ALA A 124 -9.59 7.92 -10.80
N THR A 125 -9.45 8.51 -9.62
CA THR A 125 -8.19 9.11 -9.15
C THR A 125 -7.48 8.29 -8.06
N GLY A 126 -8.15 7.31 -7.47
CA GLY A 126 -7.61 6.52 -6.36
C GLY A 126 -7.33 7.32 -5.09
N MET A 127 -7.82 8.55 -4.96
CA MET A 127 -7.67 9.36 -3.76
C MET A 127 -8.39 8.74 -2.57
N ARG A 128 -8.01 9.12 -1.35
CA ARG A 128 -8.76 8.74 -0.15
C ARG A 128 -10.06 9.55 -0.08
N ILE A 129 -11.11 8.94 0.44
CA ILE A 129 -12.41 9.65 0.54
C ILE A 129 -12.31 10.93 1.37
N GLY A 130 -11.47 11.00 2.39
CA GLY A 130 -11.22 12.22 3.14
C GLY A 130 -10.56 13.29 2.29
N GLU A 131 -9.66 12.92 1.38
CA GLU A 131 -9.03 13.83 0.43
C GLU A 131 -10.07 14.37 -0.58
N CYS A 132 -10.98 13.51 -1.05
CA CYS A 132 -12.11 13.95 -1.90
C CYS A 132 -13.01 14.96 -1.20
N ILE A 133 -13.32 14.77 0.08
CA ILE A 133 -14.12 15.71 0.87
C ILE A 133 -13.38 17.05 1.07
N ASP A 134 -12.05 17.03 1.09
CA ASP A 134 -11.20 18.21 1.28
C ASP A 134 -10.85 18.94 -0.03
N LEU A 135 -11.27 18.43 -1.20
CA LEU A 135 -11.08 19.11 -2.48
C LEU A 135 -11.80 20.47 -2.51
N THR A 136 -11.18 21.43 -3.18
CA THR A 136 -11.75 22.74 -3.44
C THR A 136 -12.20 22.88 -4.91
N VAL A 137 -12.95 23.90 -5.21
CA VAL A 137 -13.37 24.20 -6.59
C VAL A 137 -12.19 24.50 -7.52
N ASN A 138 -11.06 24.93 -6.98
CA ASN A 138 -9.84 25.26 -7.71
C ASN A 138 -8.82 24.13 -7.72
N SER A 139 -9.20 22.92 -7.27
CA SER A 139 -8.26 21.79 -7.22
C SER A 139 -7.92 21.19 -8.60
N LEU A 140 -8.65 21.55 -9.66
CA LEU A 140 -8.31 21.15 -11.03
C LEU A 140 -7.41 22.21 -11.66
N GLU A 141 -6.20 21.83 -12.03
CA GLU A 141 -5.18 22.70 -12.59
C GLU A 141 -4.79 22.26 -14.00
N HIS A 142 -4.57 23.24 -14.86
CA HIS A 142 -4.02 23.04 -16.20
C HIS A 142 -2.50 23.06 -16.12
N ILE A 143 -1.85 21.98 -16.54
CA ILE A 143 -0.39 21.81 -16.43
C ILE A 143 0.30 22.19 -17.72
N ALA A 144 -0.11 21.64 -18.86
CA ALA A 144 0.45 21.94 -20.18
C ALA A 144 -0.49 21.46 -21.28
N ALA A 145 -0.59 22.21 -22.38
CA ALA A 145 -1.40 21.87 -23.56
C ALA A 145 -2.80 21.31 -23.20
N ASP A 146 -2.99 19.99 -23.35
CA ASP A 146 -4.23 19.31 -22.97
C ASP A 146 -4.12 18.55 -21.63
N ASP A 147 -2.98 18.70 -20.91
CA ASP A 147 -2.73 17.99 -19.67
C ASP A 147 -3.32 18.73 -18.46
N TRP A 148 -4.19 18.04 -17.77
CA TRP A 148 -4.83 18.49 -16.56
C TRP A 148 -4.48 17.59 -15.39
N ALA A 149 -4.32 18.17 -14.22
CA ALA A 149 -4.08 17.42 -13.00
C ALA A 149 -4.99 17.90 -11.87
N LEU A 150 -5.38 16.96 -11.04
CA LEU A 150 -6.10 17.24 -9.80
C LEU A 150 -5.08 17.44 -8.68
N HIS A 151 -5.04 18.63 -8.13
CA HIS A 151 -4.28 18.94 -6.94
C HIS A 151 -5.01 18.38 -5.70
N VAL A 152 -4.41 17.35 -5.10
CA VAL A 152 -4.91 16.73 -3.87
C VAL A 152 -4.19 17.35 -2.69
N PRO A 153 -4.90 18.13 -1.83
CA PRO A 153 -4.28 18.88 -0.74
C PRO A 153 -3.71 17.96 0.34
N VAL A 154 -2.89 18.56 1.21
CA VAL A 154 -2.23 17.87 2.32
C VAL A 154 -3.27 17.21 3.24
N GLY A 155 -3.36 15.88 3.19
CA GLY A 155 -4.23 15.08 4.07
C GLY A 155 -3.52 14.61 5.35
N LYS A 156 -4.14 13.67 6.07
CA LYS A 156 -3.62 13.08 7.33
C LYS A 156 -2.19 12.56 7.25
N LEU A 157 -1.67 12.25 6.07
CA LEU A 157 -0.29 11.76 5.86
C LEU A 157 0.67 12.87 5.44
N HIS A 158 0.26 14.13 5.50
CA HIS A 158 1.09 15.29 5.13
C HIS A 158 1.75 15.13 3.73
N SER A 159 1.01 14.59 2.76
CA SER A 159 1.44 14.45 1.38
C SER A 159 0.47 15.18 0.46
N GLU A 160 0.98 16.19 -0.20
CA GLU A 160 0.36 16.88 -1.31
C GLU A 160 0.79 16.24 -2.61
N ARG A 161 -0.09 16.18 -3.61
CA ARG A 161 0.25 15.58 -4.90
C ARG A 161 -0.68 16.01 -6.01
N TYR A 162 -0.18 15.86 -7.22
CA TYR A 162 -0.95 16.01 -8.45
C TYR A 162 -1.31 14.63 -9.02
N VAL A 163 -2.58 14.45 -9.38
CA VAL A 163 -3.09 13.24 -10.03
C VAL A 163 -3.51 13.61 -11.44
N PRO A 164 -2.89 13.05 -12.49
CA PRO A 164 -3.29 13.30 -13.88
C PRO A 164 -4.78 12.99 -14.09
N MET A 165 -5.45 13.82 -14.88
CA MET A 165 -6.87 13.72 -15.15
C MET A 165 -7.11 13.45 -16.62
N ASP A 166 -7.66 12.27 -16.94
CA ASP A 166 -8.15 11.98 -18.28
C ASP A 166 -9.47 12.74 -18.57
N THR A 167 -9.95 12.63 -19.78
CA THR A 167 -11.16 13.33 -20.26
C THR A 167 -12.39 12.94 -19.43
N ASP A 168 -12.54 11.68 -19.03
CA ASP A 168 -13.68 11.19 -18.25
C ASP A 168 -13.65 11.71 -16.80
N ALA A 169 -12.49 11.68 -16.17
CA ALA A 169 -12.30 12.24 -14.83
C ALA A 169 -12.53 13.76 -14.81
N ARG A 170 -12.08 14.48 -15.86
CA ARG A 170 -12.35 15.93 -16.04
C ARG A 170 -13.84 16.22 -16.20
N ALA A 171 -14.54 15.45 -17.04
CA ALA A 171 -16.00 15.57 -17.19
C ALA A 171 -16.73 15.32 -15.87
N THR A 172 -16.26 14.32 -15.10
CA THR A 172 -16.80 14.04 -13.76
C THR A 172 -16.58 15.21 -12.79
N PHE A 173 -15.41 15.85 -12.82
CA PHE A 173 -15.13 17.04 -12.01
C PHE A 173 -16.00 18.24 -12.43
N ALA A 174 -16.15 18.49 -13.73
CA ALA A 174 -17.04 19.53 -14.25
C ALA A 174 -18.50 19.28 -13.80
N ARG A 175 -18.96 18.04 -13.87
CA ARG A 175 -20.29 17.65 -13.39
C ARG A 175 -20.46 17.92 -11.88
N LEU A 176 -19.44 17.67 -11.09
CA LEU A 176 -19.45 18.01 -9.66
C LEU A 176 -19.61 19.50 -9.43
N LEU A 177 -18.95 20.35 -10.22
CA LEU A 177 -19.11 21.81 -10.14
C LEU A 177 -20.53 22.25 -10.48
N GLU A 178 -21.16 21.69 -11.52
CA GLU A 178 -22.53 21.95 -11.89
C GLU A 178 -23.52 21.56 -10.77
N LEU A 179 -23.41 20.32 -10.27
CA LEU A 179 -24.30 19.83 -9.21
C LEU A 179 -24.12 20.61 -7.91
N ARG A 180 -22.87 21.01 -7.62
CA ARG A 180 -22.56 21.87 -6.49
C ARG A 180 -23.24 23.23 -6.59
N ALA A 181 -23.24 23.86 -7.79
CA ALA A 181 -23.78 25.19 -7.99
C ALA A 181 -25.28 25.29 -7.63
N ALA A 182 -26.01 24.18 -7.70
CA ALA A 182 -27.40 24.09 -7.29
C ALA A 182 -27.61 24.09 -5.76
N LEU A 183 -26.55 24.00 -4.96
CA LEU A 183 -26.65 23.95 -3.50
C LEU A 183 -26.54 25.36 -2.88
N PRO A 184 -27.39 25.72 -1.89
CA PRO A 184 -27.31 27.01 -1.23
C PRO A 184 -25.95 27.34 -0.61
N GLN A 185 -25.27 26.34 -0.08
CA GLN A 185 -23.97 26.47 0.57
C GLN A 185 -22.80 26.66 -0.43
N ALA A 186 -23.05 26.52 -1.72
CA ALA A 186 -22.05 26.70 -2.76
C ALA A 186 -21.44 28.11 -2.79
N GLN A 187 -22.22 29.12 -2.46
CA GLN A 187 -21.79 30.54 -2.53
C GLN A 187 -20.78 30.89 -1.41
N THR A 188 -20.85 30.21 -0.25
CA THR A 188 -20.05 30.54 0.93
C THR A 188 -18.92 29.56 1.19
N SER A 189 -18.84 28.48 0.43
CA SER A 189 -17.85 27.40 0.64
C SER A 189 -16.88 27.32 -0.53
N SER A 190 -15.59 27.22 -0.27
CA SER A 190 -14.56 26.93 -1.27
C SER A 190 -14.44 25.43 -1.59
N TYR A 191 -15.03 24.57 -0.77
CA TYR A 191 -14.95 23.13 -0.96
C TYR A 191 -15.81 22.67 -2.15
N LEU A 192 -15.30 21.66 -2.89
CA LEU A 192 -16.05 21.01 -3.97
C LEU A 192 -17.32 20.32 -3.43
N LEU A 193 -17.24 19.76 -2.24
CA LEU A 193 -18.37 19.25 -1.47
C LEU A 193 -18.68 20.23 -0.32
N PRO A 194 -19.62 21.17 -0.48
CA PRO A 194 -19.91 22.19 0.54
C PRO A 194 -20.32 21.55 1.87
N ARG A 195 -19.72 22.01 2.97
CA ARG A 195 -19.92 21.40 4.30
C ARG A 195 -21.04 22.12 5.04
N PRO A 196 -22.21 21.49 5.24
CA PRO A 196 -23.25 22.13 6.05
C PRO A 196 -22.94 22.10 7.55
N LYS A 197 -22.24 21.09 8.06
CA LYS A 197 -21.96 20.93 9.50
C LYS A 197 -20.58 20.36 9.83
N SER A 198 -20.16 19.26 9.21
CA SER A 198 -18.89 18.61 9.54
C SER A 198 -18.34 17.77 8.39
N HIS A 199 -17.03 17.50 8.43
CA HIS A 199 -16.35 16.55 7.54
C HIS A 199 -16.96 15.13 7.65
N ASP A 200 -17.28 14.70 8.86
CA ASP A 200 -17.82 13.36 9.14
C ASP A 200 -19.20 13.16 8.52
N ALA A 201 -20.00 14.21 8.35
CA ALA A 201 -21.31 14.15 7.68
C ALA A 201 -21.18 13.72 6.21
N TRP A 202 -20.22 14.30 5.47
CA TRP A 202 -19.95 13.90 4.09
C TRP A 202 -19.41 12.46 4.00
N TYR A 203 -18.53 12.05 4.92
CA TYR A 203 -18.06 10.68 4.96
C TYR A 203 -19.22 9.69 5.06
N MET A 204 -20.18 9.93 5.95
CA MET A 204 -21.37 9.08 6.12
C MET A 204 -22.27 9.13 4.89
N THR A 205 -22.48 10.30 4.31
CA THR A 205 -23.29 10.47 3.07
C THR A 205 -22.70 9.64 1.93
N LEU A 206 -21.39 9.76 1.68
CA LEU A 206 -20.69 9.02 0.62
C LEU A 206 -20.67 7.50 0.90
N HIS A 207 -20.54 7.11 2.18
CA HIS A 207 -20.60 5.70 2.56
C HIS A 207 -21.99 5.10 2.28
N LEU A 208 -23.07 5.82 2.62
CA LEU A 208 -24.43 5.37 2.37
C LEU A 208 -24.75 5.37 0.87
N ALA A 209 -24.31 6.40 0.12
CA ALA A 209 -24.48 6.49 -1.32
C ALA A 209 -23.81 5.31 -2.03
N LEU A 210 -22.56 4.96 -1.64
CA LEU A 210 -21.86 3.81 -2.19
C LEU A 210 -22.60 2.50 -1.92
N ARG A 211 -23.08 2.29 -0.71
CA ARG A 211 -23.85 1.09 -0.34
C ARG A 211 -25.15 0.97 -1.13
N ARG A 212 -25.88 2.07 -1.29
CA ARG A 212 -27.10 2.14 -2.08
C ARG A 212 -26.83 1.82 -3.55
N ALA A 213 -25.83 2.47 -4.16
CA ALA A 213 -25.43 2.24 -5.54
C ALA A 213 -25.03 0.77 -5.78
N ALA A 214 -24.23 0.20 -4.89
CA ALA A 214 -23.81 -1.21 -4.99
C ALA A 214 -24.97 -2.21 -4.88
N LEU A 215 -25.93 -1.92 -4.01
CA LEU A 215 -27.15 -2.75 -3.89
C LEU A 215 -27.98 -2.68 -5.17
N GLN A 216 -28.18 -1.50 -5.71
CA GLN A 216 -28.93 -1.29 -6.96
C GLN A 216 -28.21 -1.87 -8.18
N ALA A 217 -26.86 -1.86 -8.18
CA ALA A 217 -26.04 -2.48 -9.21
C ALA A 217 -25.99 -4.02 -9.14
N GLY A 218 -26.52 -4.64 -8.10
CA GLY A 218 -26.42 -6.08 -7.89
C GLY A 218 -25.00 -6.56 -7.65
N CYS A 219 -24.16 -5.77 -6.97
CA CYS A 219 -22.80 -6.16 -6.62
C CYS A 219 -22.81 -7.37 -5.68
N SER A 220 -21.89 -8.31 -5.90
CA SER A 220 -21.79 -9.57 -5.14
C SER A 220 -21.47 -9.34 -3.66
N ARG A 221 -20.76 -8.25 -3.34
CA ARG A 221 -20.39 -7.84 -1.98
C ARG A 221 -20.63 -6.36 -1.76
N ARG A 222 -20.84 -5.98 -0.50
CA ARG A 222 -20.94 -4.58 -0.11
C ARG A 222 -19.58 -3.91 -0.15
N PRO A 223 -19.33 -2.96 -1.07
CA PRO A 223 -18.05 -2.28 -1.16
C PRO A 223 -17.86 -1.29 0.00
N THR A 224 -16.59 -1.05 0.32
CA THR A 224 -16.16 0.02 1.22
C THR A 224 -15.55 1.16 0.40
N LEU A 225 -15.58 2.38 0.94
CA LEU A 225 -14.96 3.54 0.30
C LEU A 225 -13.46 3.31 -0.02
N HIS A 226 -12.77 2.55 0.83
CA HIS A 226 -11.35 2.24 0.63
C HIS A 226 -11.12 1.22 -0.49
N GLN A 227 -12.11 0.37 -0.80
CA GLN A 227 -12.01 -0.57 -1.92
C GLN A 227 -11.99 0.14 -3.28
N LEU A 228 -12.62 1.31 -3.44
CA LEU A 228 -12.49 2.09 -4.68
C LEU A 228 -11.03 2.41 -4.97
N ARG A 229 -10.29 2.83 -3.94
CA ARG A 229 -8.85 3.09 -4.06
C ARG A 229 -8.04 1.81 -4.28
N HIS A 230 -8.41 0.69 -3.66
CA HIS A 230 -7.77 -0.60 -3.92
C HIS A 230 -7.98 -1.05 -5.36
N THR A 231 -9.19 -0.86 -5.90
CA THR A 231 -9.53 -1.18 -7.29
C THR A 231 -8.69 -0.32 -8.25
N PHE A 232 -8.63 0.99 -8.03
CA PHE A 232 -7.76 1.89 -8.81
C PHE A 232 -6.29 1.43 -8.77
N ALA A 233 -5.74 1.21 -7.58
CA ALA A 233 -4.34 0.81 -7.45
C ALA A 233 -4.03 -0.51 -8.15
N THR A 234 -4.91 -1.50 -8.02
CA THR A 234 -4.76 -2.81 -8.66
C THR A 234 -4.90 -2.69 -10.18
N SER A 235 -5.84 -1.89 -10.69
CA SER A 235 -6.00 -1.67 -12.13
C SER A 235 -4.79 -0.96 -12.75
N MET A 236 -4.20 0.02 -12.06
CA MET A 236 -2.98 0.71 -12.53
C MET A 236 -1.77 -0.22 -12.59
N ILE A 237 -1.59 -1.11 -11.60
CA ILE A 237 -0.53 -2.13 -11.66
C ILE A 237 -0.77 -3.08 -12.82
N ARG A 238 -1.99 -3.56 -13.01
CA ARG A 238 -2.34 -4.45 -14.13
C ARG A 238 -2.13 -3.78 -15.49
N ALA A 239 -2.32 -2.47 -15.57
CA ALA A 239 -1.99 -1.68 -16.74
C ALA A 239 -0.48 -1.45 -16.94
N GLY A 240 0.38 -1.93 -16.02
CA GLY A 240 1.84 -1.82 -16.13
C GLY A 240 2.43 -0.54 -15.53
N LEU A 241 1.68 0.20 -14.73
CA LEU A 241 2.21 1.40 -14.08
C LEU A 241 3.32 1.04 -13.09
N PRO A 242 4.53 1.66 -13.18
CA PRO A 242 5.62 1.39 -12.26
C PRO A 242 5.26 1.70 -10.80
N LEU A 243 5.69 0.85 -9.84
CA LEU A 243 5.41 1.01 -8.42
C LEU A 243 5.77 2.39 -7.83
N PRO A 244 6.92 3.01 -8.17
CA PRO A 244 7.24 4.34 -7.69
C PRO A 244 6.25 5.41 -8.15
N THR A 245 5.75 5.27 -9.39
CA THR A 245 4.71 6.16 -9.95
C THR A 245 3.39 5.97 -9.23
N LEU A 246 2.96 4.71 -9.04
CA LEU A 246 1.75 4.42 -8.26
C LEU A 246 1.85 4.93 -6.82
N MET A 247 3.02 4.76 -6.19
CA MET A 247 3.27 5.28 -4.84
C MET A 247 3.04 6.80 -4.76
N ARG A 248 3.52 7.55 -5.77
CA ARG A 248 3.31 9.00 -5.88
C ARG A 248 1.84 9.34 -6.10
N LEU A 249 1.16 8.68 -7.04
CA LEU A 249 -0.26 8.90 -7.33
C LEU A 249 -1.14 8.65 -6.09
N LEU A 250 -0.84 7.61 -5.33
CA LEU A 250 -1.57 7.29 -4.11
C LEU A 250 -1.16 8.16 -2.91
N GLY A 251 -0.04 8.87 -2.97
CA GLY A 251 0.50 9.62 -1.82
C GLY A 251 0.88 8.71 -0.67
N HIS A 252 1.57 7.59 -0.97
CA HIS A 252 2.13 6.70 0.03
C HIS A 252 3.53 7.19 0.42
N ARG A 253 3.80 7.32 1.72
CA ARG A 253 5.13 7.68 2.26
C ARG A 253 6.08 6.50 2.33
N ASP A 254 5.54 5.30 2.48
CA ASP A 254 6.27 4.05 2.64
C ASP A 254 5.92 3.13 1.47
N ILE A 255 6.94 2.65 0.76
CA ILE A 255 6.80 1.73 -0.38
C ILE A 255 6.04 0.46 0.03
N ARG A 256 6.17 0.01 1.28
CA ARG A 256 5.45 -1.14 1.81
C ARG A 256 3.93 -1.02 1.69
N MET A 257 3.40 0.22 1.73
CA MET A 257 1.97 0.47 1.51
C MET A 257 1.54 0.21 0.06
N THR A 258 2.47 0.26 -0.89
CA THR A 258 2.22 0.02 -2.31
C THR A 258 2.52 -1.44 -2.70
N LEU A 259 3.53 -2.05 -2.07
CA LEU A 259 3.90 -3.45 -2.33
C LEU A 259 2.76 -4.44 -2.07
N VAL A 260 1.82 -4.12 -1.18
CA VAL A 260 0.66 -4.98 -0.92
C VAL A 260 -0.23 -5.22 -2.15
N TYR A 261 -0.14 -4.36 -3.17
CA TYR A 261 -0.89 -4.52 -4.43
C TYR A 261 -0.19 -5.48 -5.42
N VAL A 262 1.11 -5.71 -5.26
CA VAL A 262 1.88 -6.64 -6.09
C VAL A 262 1.54 -8.09 -5.74
N ASP A 263 1.31 -8.36 -4.45
CA ASP A 263 1.00 -9.71 -3.96
C ASP A 263 -0.37 -10.25 -4.45
N VAL A 264 -1.19 -9.38 -5.07
CA VAL A 264 -2.56 -9.74 -5.50
C VAL A 264 -2.60 -10.45 -6.86
N SER A 265 -1.50 -10.44 -7.63
CA SER A 265 -1.52 -10.86 -9.04
C SER A 265 -0.36 -11.77 -9.43
N GLY A 266 -0.38 -13.04 -9.00
CA GLY A 266 0.58 -14.04 -9.48
C GLY A 266 0.54 -14.27 -11.01
N GLU A 267 -0.61 -14.11 -11.65
CA GLU A 267 -0.79 -14.19 -13.11
C GLU A 267 -0.15 -13.01 -13.85
N ASP A 268 0.03 -11.86 -13.20
CA ASP A 268 0.62 -10.68 -13.80
C ASP A 268 2.15 -10.76 -13.96
N LEU A 269 2.83 -11.63 -13.20
CA LEU A 269 4.29 -11.74 -13.25
C LEU A 269 4.76 -12.17 -14.65
N GLN A 270 4.14 -13.19 -15.25
CA GLN A 270 4.47 -13.65 -16.61
C GLN A 270 4.16 -12.57 -17.64
N ARG A 271 3.00 -11.92 -17.54
CA ARG A 271 2.61 -10.85 -18.47
C ARG A 271 3.56 -9.65 -18.36
N GLN A 272 3.91 -9.20 -17.16
CA GLN A 272 4.86 -8.11 -16.94
C GLN A 272 6.27 -8.46 -17.45
N PHE A 273 6.71 -9.70 -17.25
CA PHE A 273 7.97 -10.17 -17.82
C PHE A 273 7.98 -10.11 -19.35
N HIS A 274 6.90 -10.55 -20.00
CA HIS A 274 6.76 -10.45 -21.45
C HIS A 274 6.69 -9.00 -21.93
N LEU A 275 5.94 -8.13 -21.28
CA LEU A 275 5.87 -6.71 -21.62
C LEU A 275 7.21 -6.00 -21.43
N ALA A 276 7.93 -6.29 -20.34
CA ALA A 276 9.26 -5.74 -20.11
C ALA A 276 10.26 -6.17 -21.20
N ARG A 277 10.15 -7.40 -21.70
CA ARG A 277 10.95 -7.88 -22.85
C ARG A 277 10.56 -7.21 -24.16
N LEU A 278 9.27 -6.90 -24.36
CA LEU A 278 8.79 -6.24 -25.58
C LEU A 278 9.08 -4.72 -25.57
N GLN A 279 9.08 -4.08 -24.40
CA GLN A 279 9.37 -2.65 -24.23
C GLN A 279 10.86 -2.37 -24.02
N GLY A 280 11.65 -3.38 -23.70
CA GLY A 280 13.11 -3.28 -23.60
C GLY A 280 13.67 -2.94 -24.98
N ASN A 281 14.21 -1.74 -25.13
CA ASN A 281 14.95 -1.32 -26.29
C ASN A 281 16.05 -2.39 -26.58
N PRO A 282 16.06 -3.05 -27.75
CA PRO A 282 16.97 -4.17 -28.02
C PRO A 282 18.45 -3.81 -27.89
N ASN A 283 18.78 -2.52 -27.75
CA ASN A 283 20.15 -2.02 -27.69
C ASN A 283 20.65 -1.63 -26.29
N ARG A 284 19.89 -1.80 -25.19
CA ARG A 284 20.38 -1.33 -23.88
C ARG A 284 20.65 -2.37 -22.82
N HIS A 285 20.13 -3.55 -22.86
CA HIS A 285 20.51 -4.70 -22.01
C HIS A 285 20.01 -5.99 -22.65
N THR A 286 20.47 -6.30 -23.84
CA THR A 286 20.64 -7.70 -24.14
C THR A 286 21.78 -8.19 -23.24
N LEU A 287 21.44 -8.76 -22.08
CA LEU A 287 22.15 -9.97 -21.75
C LEU A 287 22.14 -10.77 -23.05
N PRO A 288 23.31 -11.04 -23.69
CA PRO A 288 23.31 -11.91 -24.85
C PRO A 288 22.43 -13.07 -24.41
N ALA A 289 21.33 -13.31 -25.15
CA ALA A 289 20.49 -14.43 -24.88
C ALA A 289 21.48 -15.58 -24.80
N LEU A 290 21.66 -16.11 -23.59
CA LEU A 290 22.28 -17.43 -23.49
C LEU A 290 21.42 -18.23 -24.44
N PRO A 291 21.93 -18.60 -25.63
CA PRO A 291 21.16 -19.47 -26.54
C PRO A 291 20.71 -20.57 -25.59
N LEU A 292 19.39 -20.78 -25.51
CA LEU A 292 18.78 -21.78 -24.66
C LEU A 292 19.66 -23.00 -24.75
N LEU A 293 20.45 -23.23 -23.69
CA LEU A 293 21.54 -24.22 -23.65
C LEU A 293 21.00 -25.66 -23.74
N GLU A 294 19.69 -25.80 -23.86
CA GLU A 294 19.02 -27.08 -23.96
C GLU A 294 19.28 -27.84 -25.25
N HIS A 295 19.79 -27.20 -26.32
CA HIS A 295 19.98 -27.90 -27.59
C HIS A 295 21.38 -27.73 -28.24
N ALA A 296 22.36 -27.12 -27.58
CA ALA A 296 23.65 -26.81 -28.20
C ALA A 296 24.90 -27.15 -27.37
N LEU A 297 24.78 -27.66 -26.16
CA LEU A 297 25.95 -28.09 -25.42
C LEU A 297 26.12 -29.63 -25.56
N PRO A 298 27.31 -30.11 -25.86
CA PRO A 298 27.61 -31.51 -25.78
C PRO A 298 27.31 -32.04 -24.37
N SER A 299 26.71 -33.21 -24.28
CA SER A 299 26.50 -33.86 -22.98
C SER A 299 27.86 -34.24 -22.33
N GLY A 300 27.94 -34.19 -20.98
CA GLY A 300 29.11 -34.57 -20.24
C GLY A 300 30.14 -33.45 -19.98
N LEU A 301 31.37 -33.80 -19.62
CA LEU A 301 32.46 -32.90 -19.25
C LEU A 301 32.80 -31.83 -20.34
N PRO A 302 32.78 -32.15 -21.64
CA PRO A 302 32.98 -31.15 -22.69
C PRO A 302 31.95 -30.02 -22.70
N GLY A 303 30.68 -30.33 -22.44
CA GLY A 303 29.62 -29.34 -22.34
C GLY A 303 29.74 -28.41 -21.13
N VAL A 304 30.15 -28.98 -19.99
CA VAL A 304 30.43 -28.20 -18.78
C VAL A 304 31.59 -27.22 -18.99
N ARG A 305 32.68 -27.68 -19.68
CA ARG A 305 33.80 -26.84 -20.04
C ARG A 305 33.35 -25.64 -20.92
N GLN A 306 32.58 -25.91 -21.97
CA GLN A 306 32.09 -24.89 -22.89
C GLN A 306 31.20 -23.88 -22.17
N ALA A 307 30.34 -24.32 -21.22
CA ALA A 307 29.51 -23.44 -20.40
C ALA A 307 30.36 -22.51 -19.51
N LEU A 308 31.44 -23.02 -18.91
CA LEU A 308 32.35 -22.23 -18.08
C LEU A 308 33.14 -21.20 -18.89
N GLU A 309 33.59 -21.56 -20.10
CA GLU A 309 34.26 -20.62 -21.01
C GLU A 309 33.32 -19.50 -21.48
N ALA A 310 32.05 -19.82 -21.79
CA ALA A 310 31.02 -18.85 -22.13
C ALA A 310 30.71 -17.91 -20.94
N ALA A 311 30.57 -18.44 -19.73
CA ALA A 311 30.34 -17.65 -18.52
C ALA A 311 31.54 -16.71 -18.22
N ARG A 312 32.77 -17.14 -18.47
CA ARG A 312 33.97 -16.32 -18.34
C ARG A 312 33.96 -15.16 -19.32
N ALA A 313 33.63 -15.43 -20.60
CA ALA A 313 33.56 -14.42 -21.65
C ALA A 313 32.49 -13.33 -21.31
N LEU A 314 31.35 -13.76 -20.78
CA LEU A 314 30.31 -12.86 -20.31
C LEU A 314 30.76 -11.97 -19.14
N LEU A 315 31.51 -12.53 -18.19
CA LEU A 315 32.07 -11.75 -17.07
C LEU A 315 33.09 -10.73 -17.55
N GLU A 316 33.92 -11.07 -18.53
CA GLU A 316 34.91 -10.16 -19.11
C GLU A 316 34.23 -9.01 -19.89
N THR A 317 33.14 -9.30 -20.61
CA THR A 317 32.34 -8.28 -21.31
C THR A 317 31.65 -7.35 -20.31
N SER A 318 30.96 -7.90 -19.31
CA SER A 318 30.26 -7.12 -18.28
C SER A 318 31.21 -6.29 -17.42
N ARG A 319 32.49 -6.69 -17.28
CA ARG A 319 33.51 -5.94 -16.56
C ARG A 319 33.81 -4.58 -17.19
N ARG A 320 33.66 -4.43 -18.51
CA ARG A 320 33.91 -3.17 -19.23
C ARG A 320 32.93 -2.09 -18.82
N ASP A 321 31.71 -2.45 -18.46
CA ASP A 321 30.63 -1.53 -18.11
C ASP A 321 30.59 -1.18 -16.62
N VAL A 322 31.48 -1.77 -15.80
CA VAL A 322 31.51 -1.52 -14.35
C VAL A 322 32.58 -0.46 -14.02
N HIS A 323 32.10 0.71 -13.55
CA HIS A 323 32.99 1.83 -13.19
C HIS A 323 33.54 1.74 -11.76
N ALA A 324 32.87 1.03 -10.83
CA ALA A 324 33.31 0.94 -9.43
C ALA A 324 34.47 -0.02 -9.25
N VAL A 325 35.62 0.48 -8.75
CA VAL A 325 36.87 -0.27 -8.56
C VAL A 325 36.67 -1.53 -7.68
N HIS A 326 35.88 -1.43 -6.62
CA HIS A 326 35.60 -2.58 -5.75
C HIS A 326 34.84 -3.70 -6.47
N THR A 327 33.88 -3.35 -7.30
CA THR A 327 33.07 -4.29 -8.10
C THR A 327 33.93 -4.92 -9.18
N ARG A 328 34.83 -4.16 -9.86
CA ARG A 328 35.80 -4.72 -10.82
C ARG A 328 36.68 -5.81 -10.19
N ARG A 329 37.19 -5.60 -8.98
CA ARG A 329 37.99 -6.60 -8.26
C ARG A 329 37.20 -7.88 -7.94
N LYS A 330 35.88 -7.80 -7.75
CA LYS A 330 35.02 -8.99 -7.60
C LYS A 330 34.87 -9.73 -8.90
N PHE A 331 34.67 -9.04 -10.02
CA PHE A 331 34.62 -9.66 -11.36
C PHE A 331 35.93 -10.37 -11.69
N ASP A 332 37.10 -9.74 -11.43
CA ASP A 332 38.41 -10.35 -11.65
C ASP A 332 38.60 -11.65 -10.85
N ARG A 333 38.14 -11.65 -9.60
CA ARG A 333 38.17 -12.87 -8.75
C ARG A 333 37.28 -13.98 -9.29
N LEU A 334 36.07 -13.64 -9.74
CA LEU A 334 35.15 -14.60 -10.34
C LEU A 334 35.70 -15.17 -11.65
N ALA A 335 36.21 -14.32 -12.55
CA ALA A 335 36.80 -14.76 -13.83
C ALA A 335 37.97 -15.70 -13.60
N LYS A 336 38.85 -15.46 -12.62
CA LYS A 336 39.94 -16.39 -12.23
C LYS A 336 39.42 -17.72 -11.71
N ARG A 337 38.33 -17.75 -10.93
CA ARG A 337 37.70 -19.00 -10.45
C ARG A 337 37.12 -19.81 -11.61
N PHE A 338 36.44 -19.18 -12.56
CA PHE A 338 35.93 -19.89 -13.75
C PHE A 338 37.07 -20.47 -14.60
N SER A 339 38.17 -19.73 -14.76
CA SER A 339 39.36 -20.23 -15.48
C SER A 339 39.99 -21.45 -14.78
N ALA A 340 40.08 -21.43 -13.43
CA ALA A 340 40.59 -22.55 -12.67
C ALA A 340 39.72 -23.82 -12.80
N LEU A 341 38.39 -23.63 -12.68
CA LEU A 341 37.42 -24.72 -12.87
C LEU A 341 37.46 -25.32 -14.30
N ALA A 342 37.58 -24.47 -15.30
CA ALA A 342 37.68 -24.92 -16.71
C ALA A 342 38.99 -25.73 -16.93
N ALA A 343 40.09 -25.34 -16.30
CA ALA A 343 41.35 -26.07 -16.35
C ALA A 343 41.29 -27.44 -15.60
N GLU A 344 40.56 -27.48 -14.47
CA GLU A 344 40.33 -28.76 -13.77
C GLU A 344 39.48 -29.72 -14.59
N ILE A 345 38.40 -29.25 -15.22
CA ILE A 345 37.56 -30.09 -16.08
C ILE A 345 38.34 -30.58 -17.29
N LYS A 346 39.22 -29.75 -17.86
CA LYS A 346 40.11 -30.19 -18.95
C LYS A 346 41.03 -31.35 -18.53
N LYS A 347 41.53 -31.34 -17.27
CA LYS A 347 42.33 -32.45 -16.75
C LYS A 347 41.51 -33.71 -16.57
N LEU A 348 40.25 -33.57 -16.09
CA LEU A 348 39.37 -34.72 -15.93
C LEU A 348 38.96 -35.34 -17.28
N THR A 349 38.69 -34.53 -18.29
CA THR A 349 38.41 -35.01 -19.68
C THR A 349 39.62 -35.77 -20.27
N ALA A 350 40.85 -35.34 -19.97
CA ALA A 350 42.07 -36.01 -20.46
C ALA A 350 42.42 -37.31 -19.69
N LEU A 351 41.71 -37.61 -18.61
CA LEU A 351 41.84 -38.86 -17.85
C LEU A 351 40.79 -39.92 -18.25
N GLU A 352 39.74 -39.49 -18.98
CA GLU A 352 38.69 -40.37 -19.50
C GLU A 352 38.94 -40.80 -20.97
N GLU A 353 39.89 -40.16 -21.67
CA GLU A 353 40.42 -40.54 -22.98
C GLU A 353 41.65 -41.49 -22.79
#